data_e89f9274bcf8f0f7007cecf09b5dca8e
#
_entry.id   e89f9274bcf8f0f7007cecf09b5dca8e
#
_cell.length_a   1.000
_cell.length_b   1.000
_cell.length_c   1.000
_cell.angle_alpha   90.00
_cell.angle_beta   90.00
_cell.angle_gamma   90.00
#
_symmetry.space_group_name_H-M   'P 1'
#
loop_
_entity.id
_entity.type
_entity.pdbx_description
1 polymer ?
#
loop_
_entity_poly.entity_id
_entity_poly.type
_entity_poly.pdbx_seq_one_letter_code
_entity_poly.pdbx_strand_id
1 'polypeptide(L)'
;MLTRCVGVCCIFAAATAPRMAVFPGSYSDSVPFLKQPTNLDGSLPGDVGFDPLGFSEVFDVKVLREAELKHGRIAMLAVLGWIVQETAPASIHPGFPTVS
;
A
#
# COMPACT_ATOMS: atom_id res chain seq x y z
N MET A 1 -29.34 -50.00 5.39
CA MET A 1 -29.15 -49.40 6.72
C MET A 1 -28.57 -48.00 6.54
N LEU A 2 -29.37 -47.04 6.88
CA LEU A 2 -29.02 -45.61 6.75
C LEU A 2 -28.05 -45.18 7.85
N THR A 3 -26.94 -44.60 7.50
CA THR A 3 -26.13 -43.82 8.44
C THR A 3 -26.07 -42.38 7.95
N ARG A 4 -26.90 -41.59 8.58
CA ARG A 4 -26.96 -40.13 8.42
C ARG A 4 -25.70 -39.54 9.07
N CYS A 5 -24.77 -39.06 8.29
CA CYS A 5 -23.77 -38.12 8.77
C CYS A 5 -24.32 -36.70 8.66
N VAL A 6 -24.85 -36.22 9.76
CA VAL A 6 -25.13 -34.81 9.99
C VAL A 6 -23.79 -34.17 10.38
N GLY A 7 -23.01 -33.79 9.39
CA GLY A 7 -21.85 -32.96 9.57
C GLY A 7 -22.24 -31.49 9.36
N VAL A 8 -22.40 -30.76 10.45
CA VAL A 8 -22.48 -29.31 10.44
C VAL A 8 -21.12 -28.78 9.99
N CYS A 9 -20.96 -28.67 8.69
CA CYS A 9 -19.80 -28.05 8.13
C CYS A 9 -20.00 -26.54 8.24
N CYS A 10 -19.34 -25.96 9.22
CA CYS A 10 -19.25 -24.53 9.40
C CYS A 10 -18.83 -23.85 8.09
N ILE A 11 -19.75 -23.12 7.54
CA ILE A 11 -19.54 -22.23 6.43
C ILE A 11 -18.71 -21.07 6.94
N PHE A 12 -17.41 -21.23 6.98
CA PHE A 12 -16.50 -20.10 6.96
C PHE A 12 -16.32 -19.73 5.49
N ALA A 13 -17.30 -19.04 4.96
CA ALA A 13 -17.14 -18.32 3.70
C ALA A 13 -16.12 -17.22 3.94
N ALA A 14 -14.85 -17.56 3.77
CA ALA A 14 -13.84 -16.55 3.54
C ALA A 14 -14.34 -15.76 2.32
N ALA A 15 -14.79 -14.55 2.56
CA ALA A 15 -15.08 -13.59 1.51
C ALA A 15 -13.75 -13.33 0.78
N THR A 16 -13.51 -14.15 -0.23
CA THR A 16 -12.46 -13.90 -1.21
C THR A 16 -12.92 -12.65 -1.93
N ALA A 17 -12.38 -11.52 -1.53
CA ALA A 17 -12.52 -10.29 -2.30
C ALA A 17 -12.18 -10.65 -3.76
N PRO A 18 -12.96 -10.23 -4.74
CA PRO A 18 -12.68 -10.51 -6.13
C PRO A 18 -11.31 -9.92 -6.43
N ARG A 19 -10.31 -10.78 -6.55
CA ARG A 19 -9.05 -10.37 -7.15
C ARG A 19 -9.43 -9.92 -8.55
N MET A 20 -9.31 -8.62 -8.79
CA MET A 20 -9.39 -8.10 -10.15
C MET A 20 -8.38 -8.90 -10.95
N ALA A 21 -8.89 -9.72 -11.86
CA ALA A 21 -8.05 -10.53 -12.73
C ALA A 21 -7.24 -9.56 -13.58
N VAL A 22 -5.98 -9.42 -13.25
CA VAL A 22 -5.02 -8.71 -14.08
C VAL A 22 -4.87 -9.53 -15.34
N PHE A 23 -5.46 -9.07 -16.42
CA PHE A 23 -5.32 -9.72 -17.72
C PHE A 23 -3.89 -9.50 -18.22
N PRO A 24 -3.13 -10.55 -18.50
CA PRO A 24 -1.80 -10.42 -19.07
C PRO A 24 -1.90 -9.75 -20.47
N GLY A 25 -1.36 -8.57 -20.58
CA GLY A 25 -1.41 -7.77 -21.81
C GLY A 25 -2.32 -6.55 -21.74
N SER A 26 -2.94 -6.28 -20.60
CA SER A 26 -3.74 -5.07 -20.37
C SER A 26 -2.87 -3.85 -20.10
N TYR A 27 -3.45 -2.72 -20.40
CA TYR A 27 -2.94 -1.43 -19.93
C TYR A 27 -3.06 -1.36 -18.40
N SER A 28 -2.18 -0.59 -17.77
CA SER A 28 -2.24 -0.32 -16.35
C SER A 28 -3.58 0.30 -15.96
N ASP A 29 -4.19 -0.15 -14.87
CA ASP A 29 -5.49 0.37 -14.38
C ASP A 29 -5.39 1.84 -13.96
N SER A 30 -4.24 2.25 -13.42
CA SER A 30 -3.97 3.63 -13.03
C SER A 30 -3.67 4.55 -14.20
N VAL A 31 -3.03 4.02 -15.26
CA VAL A 31 -2.57 4.81 -16.41
C VAL A 31 -2.95 4.08 -17.69
N PRO A 32 -4.13 4.34 -18.24
CA PRO A 32 -4.69 3.55 -19.36
C PRO A 32 -3.92 3.66 -20.66
N PHE A 33 -2.99 4.60 -20.81
CA PHE A 33 -2.13 4.72 -22.00
C PHE A 33 -0.77 4.02 -21.85
N LEU A 34 -0.45 3.50 -20.66
CA LEU A 34 0.81 2.82 -20.39
C LEU A 34 0.60 1.33 -20.23
N LYS A 35 1.54 0.54 -20.77
CA LYS A 35 1.54 -0.90 -20.62
C LYS A 35 1.80 -1.26 -19.15
N GLN A 36 1.07 -2.23 -18.64
CA GLN A 36 1.28 -2.71 -17.27
C GLN A 36 2.68 -3.32 -17.12
N PRO A 37 3.44 -2.92 -16.07
CA PRO A 37 4.74 -3.53 -15.78
C PRO A 37 4.57 -5.01 -15.42
N THR A 38 5.47 -5.85 -15.91
CA THR A 38 5.40 -7.31 -15.72
C THR A 38 5.62 -7.76 -14.29
N ASN A 39 6.29 -6.94 -13.48
CA ASN A 39 6.64 -7.24 -12.10
C ASN A 39 5.55 -6.85 -11.08
N LEU A 40 4.52 -6.15 -11.52
CA LEU A 40 3.39 -5.74 -10.69
C LEU A 40 2.17 -6.63 -10.99
N ASP A 41 2.02 -7.68 -10.18
CA ASP A 41 1.01 -8.73 -10.36
C ASP A 41 -0.32 -8.43 -9.65
N GLY A 42 -0.44 -7.32 -8.96
CA GLY A 42 -1.57 -7.03 -8.08
C GLY A 42 -1.59 -7.87 -6.80
N SER A 43 -0.49 -8.57 -6.48
CA SER A 43 -0.40 -9.41 -5.28
C SER A 43 -0.20 -8.60 -4.00
N LEU A 44 0.38 -7.43 -4.12
CA LEU A 44 0.63 -6.52 -3.00
C LEU A 44 -0.56 -5.60 -2.74
N PRO A 45 -0.86 -5.28 -1.48
CA PRO A 45 -1.93 -4.36 -1.16
C PRO A 45 -1.60 -2.95 -1.70
N GLY A 46 -2.54 -2.39 -2.49
CA GLY A 46 -2.36 -1.09 -3.14
C GLY A 46 -1.64 -1.13 -4.49
N ASP A 47 -1.39 -2.32 -5.03
CA ASP A 47 -0.83 -2.48 -6.36
C ASP A 47 -1.91 -2.28 -7.43
N VAL A 48 -1.84 -1.15 -8.11
CA VAL A 48 -2.71 -0.76 -9.22
C VAL A 48 -1.95 -0.67 -10.55
N GLY A 49 -0.74 -1.22 -10.60
CA GLY A 49 0.09 -1.21 -11.79
C GLY A 49 0.63 0.19 -12.15
N PHE A 50 0.82 1.07 -11.18
CA PHE A 50 1.34 2.42 -11.40
C PHE A 50 2.87 2.43 -11.39
N ASP A 51 3.48 2.38 -12.56
CA ASP A 51 4.92 2.50 -12.72
C ASP A 51 5.28 3.23 -14.03
N PRO A 52 5.07 4.56 -14.10
CA PRO A 52 5.33 5.33 -15.31
C PRO A 52 6.82 5.43 -15.67
N LEU A 53 7.71 5.24 -14.69
CA LEU A 53 9.16 5.35 -14.86
C LEU A 53 9.88 4.01 -14.98
N GLY A 54 9.16 2.89 -14.81
CA GLY A 54 9.73 1.53 -14.92
C GLY A 54 10.66 1.14 -13.78
N PHE A 55 10.46 1.68 -12.57
CA PHE A 55 11.29 1.34 -11.43
C PHE A 55 11.21 -0.13 -11.03
N SER A 56 10.07 -0.76 -11.24
CA SER A 56 9.87 -2.18 -10.95
C SER A 56 10.69 -3.11 -11.85
N GLU A 57 11.17 -2.63 -12.99
CA GLU A 57 12.05 -3.38 -13.87
C GLU A 57 13.53 -3.29 -13.46
N VAL A 58 13.91 -2.19 -12.82
CA VAL A 58 15.29 -1.90 -12.40
C VAL A 58 15.57 -2.40 -10.98
N PHE A 59 14.59 -2.27 -10.09
CA PHE A 59 14.71 -2.62 -8.68
C PHE A 59 13.73 -3.73 -8.31
N ASP A 60 14.13 -4.56 -7.34
CA ASP A 60 13.26 -5.57 -6.78
C ASP A 60 12.04 -4.93 -6.09
N VAL A 61 10.85 -5.38 -6.44
CA VAL A 61 9.57 -4.88 -5.89
C VAL A 61 9.52 -4.95 -4.37
N LYS A 62 10.19 -5.93 -3.76
CA LYS A 62 10.29 -6.04 -2.30
C LYS A 62 11.02 -4.88 -1.66
N VAL A 63 12.13 -4.46 -2.27
CA VAL A 63 12.92 -3.31 -1.80
C VAL A 63 12.14 -2.01 -1.98
N LEU A 64 11.46 -1.86 -3.11
CA LEU A 64 10.60 -0.71 -3.37
C LEU A 64 9.46 -0.63 -2.35
N ARG A 65 8.86 -1.76 -2.02
CA ARG A 65 7.80 -1.82 -1.01
C ARG A 65 8.30 -1.46 0.39
N GLU A 66 9.45 -1.93 0.76
CA GLU A 66 10.08 -1.57 2.04
C GLU A 66 10.39 -0.07 2.11
N ALA A 67 10.92 0.49 1.04
CA ALA A 67 11.18 1.92 0.94
C ALA A 67 9.90 2.74 1.06
N GLU A 68 8.83 2.35 0.37
CA GLU A 68 7.51 3.00 0.45
C GLU A 68 6.97 3.03 1.88
N LEU A 69 6.99 1.90 2.58
CA LEU A 69 6.53 1.80 3.96
C LEU A 69 7.36 2.67 4.91
N LYS A 70 8.67 2.68 4.77
CA LYS A 70 9.56 3.53 5.56
C LYS A 70 9.29 5.02 5.31
N HIS A 71 9.19 5.42 4.06
CA HIS A 71 8.87 6.79 3.70
C HIS A 71 7.51 7.23 4.25
N GLY A 72 6.49 6.40 4.13
CA GLY A 72 5.16 6.69 4.67
C GLY A 72 5.17 6.89 6.20
N ARG A 73 5.88 6.03 6.94
CA ARG A 73 5.99 6.15 8.40
C ARG A 73 6.73 7.43 8.82
N ILE A 74 7.83 7.74 8.16
CA ILE A 74 8.61 8.97 8.43
C ILE A 74 7.78 10.21 8.07
N ALA A 75 7.07 10.20 6.96
CA ALA A 75 6.22 11.31 6.56
C ALA A 75 5.10 11.60 7.57
N MET A 76 4.46 10.57 8.12
CA MET A 76 3.46 10.74 9.17
C MET A 76 4.05 11.38 10.44
N LEU A 77 5.24 10.96 10.86
CA LEU A 77 5.94 11.56 12.01
C LEU A 77 6.38 13.00 11.73
N ALA A 78 6.81 13.30 10.51
CA ALA A 78 7.22 14.64 10.11
C ALA A 78 6.06 15.63 10.16
N VAL A 79 4.89 15.24 9.68
CA VAL A 79 3.68 16.07 9.75
C VAL A 79 3.27 16.34 11.20
N LEU A 80 3.32 15.31 12.04
CA LEU A 80 3.03 15.47 13.46
C LEU A 80 4.02 16.44 14.13
N GLY A 81 5.31 16.30 13.84
CA GLY A 81 6.35 17.20 14.34
C GLY A 81 6.12 18.65 13.91
N TRP A 82 5.74 18.86 12.66
CA TRP A 82 5.43 20.20 12.16
C TRP A 82 4.24 20.83 12.87
N ILE A 83 3.13 20.11 13.00
CA ILE A 83 1.94 20.60 13.73
C ILE A 83 2.29 20.95 15.18
N VAL A 84 3.05 20.10 15.86
CA VAL A 84 3.46 20.36 17.26
C VAL A 84 4.32 21.62 17.37
N GLN A 85 5.23 21.86 16.43
CA GLN A 85 6.05 23.06 16.44
C GLN A 85 5.24 24.34 16.22
N GLU A 86 4.22 24.30 15.40
CA GLU A 86 3.36 25.46 15.15
C GLU A 86 2.35 25.73 16.27
N THR A 87 1.80 24.68 16.88
CA THR A 87 0.76 24.79 17.90
C THR A 87 1.32 25.03 19.32
N ALA A 88 2.54 24.57 19.58
CA ALA A 88 3.19 24.71 20.89
C ALA A 88 4.53 25.48 20.78
N PRO A 89 4.50 26.73 20.30
CA PRO A 89 5.72 27.54 20.18
C PRO A 89 6.29 27.84 21.57
N ALA A 90 7.60 27.82 21.67
CA ALA A 90 8.39 28.33 22.79
C ALA A 90 8.23 27.67 24.18
N SER A 91 7.11 27.08 24.53
CA SER A 91 6.89 26.49 25.85
C SER A 91 7.58 25.14 26.04
N ILE A 92 7.77 24.38 24.97
CA ILE A 92 8.32 23.03 25.01
C ILE A 92 9.82 23.01 24.67
N HIS A 93 10.27 23.90 23.79
CA HIS A 93 11.67 24.02 23.40
C HIS A 93 12.10 25.48 23.25
N PRO A 94 12.74 26.07 24.28
CA PRO A 94 13.19 27.47 24.24
C PRO A 94 14.33 27.77 23.24
N GLY A 95 14.80 26.76 22.51
CA GLY A 95 15.90 26.88 21.56
C GLY A 95 15.52 26.71 20.08
N PHE A 96 14.25 26.44 19.73
CA PHE A 96 13.85 26.34 18.34
C PHE A 96 13.38 27.71 17.81
N PRO A 97 13.92 28.17 16.68
CA PRO A 97 13.46 29.41 16.04
C PRO A 97 12.00 29.20 15.61
N THR A 98 11.10 30.01 16.16
CA THR A 98 9.75 30.12 15.65
C THR A 98 9.82 30.75 14.26
N VAL A 99 9.33 30.06 13.26
CA VAL A 99 9.15 30.64 11.94
C VAL A 99 8.00 31.64 12.02
N SER A 100 8.35 32.92 12.02
CA SER A 100 7.40 34.03 11.95
C SER A 100 7.12 34.39 10.49
#